data_7b38fe83d61440c36c1e952a486fae3d
#
_entry.id   7b38fe83d61440c36c1e952a486fae3d
#
_cell.length_a   1.000
_cell.length_b   1.000
_cell.length_c   1.000
_cell.angle_alpha   90.00
_cell.angle_beta   90.00
_cell.angle_gamma   90.00
#
_symmetry.space_group_name_H-M   'P 1'
#
loop_
_entity.id
_entity.type
_entity.pdbx_description
1 polymer ?
#
loop_
_entity_poly.entity_id
_entity_poly.type
_entity_poly.pdbx_seq_one_letter_code
_entity_poly.pdbx_strand_id
1 'polypeptide(L)'
;MSVRAIAILSPGIMGAAVGGALRTHGYDVLTCLAGRGAATKARAQRFGFRDVATLEEMVAESDLVLSILPPESARATARAVANAMIAAKRTPPFADMNAISPETARTVAAEIARAGGSFIDGGIIGSPPGSTVPGNVDKPPRFYVSGADAKLFDELDGKGIAIRRCGEEIGRASAIKMVYAGVTKGVNTLHTAALVAAEALGVGTELRAEFAYSQPVPYKSMQTTISRLPADAGRWIAEMEEIAQTFAAVGVTPQFHYGAKWVFELLNRTPYADETRETMDRTRTLEQSIATYAQHVKTKQAAE
;
A
#
# COMPACT_ATOMS: atom_id res chain seq x y z
N MET A 1 20.99 -16.61 -11.71
CA MET A 1 20.38 -16.08 -12.95
C MET A 1 20.29 -14.57 -12.79
N SER A 2 20.63 -13.80 -13.82
CA SER A 2 20.47 -12.35 -13.80
C SER A 2 19.03 -12.00 -14.22
N VAL A 3 18.38 -11.11 -13.49
CA VAL A 3 17.04 -10.61 -13.81
C VAL A 3 17.15 -9.61 -14.95
N ARG A 4 16.40 -9.81 -16.03
CA ARG A 4 16.33 -8.90 -17.19
C ARG A 4 14.91 -8.45 -17.48
N ALA A 5 13.95 -9.36 -17.40
CA ALA A 5 12.55 -9.13 -17.67
C ALA A 5 11.74 -9.21 -16.36
N ILE A 6 11.04 -8.13 -16.02
CA ILE A 6 10.29 -8.01 -14.78
C ILE A 6 8.82 -7.78 -15.11
N ALA A 7 7.95 -8.70 -14.71
CA ALA A 7 6.51 -8.53 -14.81
C ALA A 7 5.98 -7.72 -13.63
N ILE A 8 5.17 -6.69 -13.90
CA ILE A 8 4.43 -5.93 -12.89
C ILE A 8 2.94 -6.14 -13.09
N LEU A 9 2.33 -6.78 -12.10
CA LEU A 9 0.89 -7.03 -12.09
C LEU A 9 0.13 -5.73 -11.80
N SER A 10 -0.77 -5.35 -12.72
CA SER A 10 -1.69 -4.22 -12.57
C SER A 10 -1.01 -2.91 -12.12
N PRO A 11 -0.28 -2.19 -12.99
CA PRO A 11 0.53 -1.04 -12.62
C PRO A 11 -0.33 0.13 -12.09
N GLY A 12 -0.54 0.12 -10.76
CA GLY A 12 -1.07 1.24 -9.99
C GLY A 12 -0.03 2.36 -9.88
N ILE A 13 -0.27 3.37 -9.02
CA ILE A 13 0.66 4.51 -8.86
C ILE A 13 2.06 4.01 -8.44
N MET A 14 2.15 3.14 -7.44
CA MET A 14 3.44 2.62 -6.95
C MET A 14 4.07 1.68 -7.98
N GLY A 15 3.33 0.69 -8.48
CA GLY A 15 3.85 -0.29 -9.44
C GLY A 15 4.32 0.34 -10.74
N ALA A 16 3.59 1.34 -11.27
CA ALA A 16 4.00 2.05 -12.46
C ALA A 16 5.29 2.87 -12.25
N ALA A 17 5.41 3.57 -11.12
CA ALA A 17 6.61 4.35 -10.81
C ALA A 17 7.83 3.46 -10.58
N VAL A 18 7.66 2.31 -9.89
CA VAL A 18 8.72 1.31 -9.68
C VAL A 18 9.17 0.73 -11.01
N GLY A 19 8.25 0.26 -11.84
CA GLY A 19 8.59 -0.27 -13.17
C GLY A 19 9.24 0.77 -14.07
N GLY A 20 8.77 2.02 -14.04
CA GLY A 20 9.40 3.12 -14.75
C GLY A 20 10.85 3.34 -14.33
N ALA A 21 11.13 3.34 -13.01
CA ALA A 21 12.48 3.44 -12.48
C ALA A 21 13.37 2.26 -12.92
N LEU A 22 12.86 1.04 -12.87
CA LEU A 22 13.58 -0.15 -13.34
C LEU A 22 13.89 -0.07 -14.84
N ARG A 23 12.93 0.41 -15.65
CA ARG A 23 13.17 0.61 -17.10
C ARG A 23 14.28 1.60 -17.40
N THR A 24 14.40 2.69 -16.66
CA THR A 24 15.50 3.66 -16.86
C THR A 24 16.87 3.05 -16.56
N HIS A 25 16.89 1.89 -15.88
CA HIS A 25 18.10 1.12 -15.60
C HIS A 25 18.28 -0.14 -16.52
N GLY A 26 17.50 -0.20 -17.61
CA GLY A 26 17.69 -1.20 -18.66
C GLY A 26 16.92 -2.50 -18.49
N TYR A 27 16.00 -2.60 -17.52
CA TYR A 27 15.11 -3.76 -17.39
C TYR A 27 13.97 -3.71 -18.41
N ASP A 28 13.60 -4.85 -19.00
CA ASP A 28 12.35 -5.00 -19.75
C ASP A 28 11.21 -5.17 -18.74
N VAL A 29 10.26 -4.26 -18.73
CA VAL A 29 9.11 -4.31 -17.80
C VAL A 29 7.85 -4.64 -18.56
N LEU A 30 7.27 -5.82 -18.21
CA LEU A 30 6.06 -6.35 -18.81
C LEU A 30 4.85 -6.14 -17.90
N THR A 31 3.69 -6.13 -18.51
CA THR A 31 2.40 -6.17 -17.82
C THR A 31 1.34 -6.78 -18.72
N CYS A 32 0.27 -7.33 -18.15
CA CYS A 32 -0.91 -7.76 -18.88
C CYS A 32 -2.06 -6.78 -18.57
N LEU A 33 -2.49 -6.01 -19.56
CA LEU A 33 -3.51 -4.98 -19.43
C LEU A 33 -4.91 -5.45 -19.83
N ALA A 34 -5.08 -6.75 -20.15
CA ALA A 34 -6.38 -7.33 -20.42
C ALA A 34 -7.33 -7.10 -19.23
N GLY A 35 -8.53 -6.57 -19.48
CA GLY A 35 -9.52 -6.26 -18.44
C GLY A 35 -9.18 -5.09 -17.51
N ARG A 36 -8.08 -4.36 -17.71
CA ARG A 36 -7.69 -3.22 -16.86
C ARG A 36 -8.35 -1.92 -17.31
N GLY A 37 -8.65 -1.06 -16.33
CA GLY A 37 -9.26 0.24 -16.56
C GLY A 37 -8.33 1.23 -17.27
N ALA A 38 -8.90 2.28 -17.87
CA ALA A 38 -8.21 3.29 -18.68
C ALA A 38 -7.03 3.95 -17.93
N ALA A 39 -7.19 4.27 -16.64
CA ALA A 39 -6.13 4.89 -15.85
C ALA A 39 -4.90 3.98 -15.67
N THR A 40 -5.09 2.67 -15.52
CA THR A 40 -3.98 1.69 -15.42
C THR A 40 -3.27 1.56 -16.77
N LYS A 41 -4.03 1.49 -17.87
CA LYS A 41 -3.49 1.44 -19.24
C LYS A 41 -2.66 2.69 -19.56
N ALA A 42 -3.19 3.87 -19.24
CA ALA A 42 -2.47 5.14 -19.45
C ALA A 42 -1.16 5.21 -18.63
N ARG A 43 -1.16 4.72 -17.39
CA ARG A 43 0.06 4.67 -16.59
C ARG A 43 1.11 3.72 -17.18
N ALA A 44 0.71 2.50 -17.56
CA ALA A 44 1.61 1.54 -18.20
C ALA A 44 2.24 2.11 -19.48
N GLN A 45 1.43 2.73 -20.31
CA GLN A 45 1.87 3.39 -21.54
C GLN A 45 2.84 4.55 -21.26
N ARG A 46 2.50 5.43 -20.28
CA ARG A 46 3.36 6.57 -19.89
C ARG A 46 4.75 6.12 -19.45
N PHE A 47 4.83 5.02 -18.72
CA PHE A 47 6.11 4.46 -18.26
C PHE A 47 6.72 3.46 -19.26
N GLY A 48 6.07 3.27 -20.43
CA GLY A 48 6.57 2.46 -21.54
C GLY A 48 6.64 0.97 -21.24
N PHE A 49 5.74 0.42 -20.43
CA PHE A 49 5.67 -1.01 -20.19
C PHE A 49 5.27 -1.76 -21.45
N ARG A 50 5.85 -2.93 -21.63
CA ARG A 50 5.44 -3.84 -22.70
C ARG A 50 4.17 -4.57 -22.26
N ASP A 51 3.08 -4.35 -22.98
CA ASP A 51 1.82 -5.06 -22.78
C ASP A 51 1.87 -6.41 -23.49
N VAL A 52 1.52 -7.48 -22.76
CA VAL A 52 1.38 -8.84 -23.29
C VAL A 52 -0.07 -9.28 -23.24
N ALA A 53 -0.46 -10.20 -24.12
CA ALA A 53 -1.88 -10.51 -24.31
C ALA A 53 -2.48 -11.26 -23.12
N THR A 54 -1.70 -12.15 -22.47
CA THR A 54 -2.20 -13.02 -21.41
C THR A 54 -1.27 -13.05 -20.21
N LEU A 55 -1.79 -13.56 -19.08
CA LEU A 55 -1.00 -13.78 -17.87
C LEU A 55 0.03 -14.91 -18.07
N GLU A 56 -0.30 -15.92 -18.86
CA GLU A 56 0.57 -17.02 -19.23
C GLU A 56 1.79 -16.53 -20.03
N GLU A 57 1.56 -15.66 -21.01
CA GLU A 57 2.63 -15.03 -21.79
C GLU A 57 3.52 -14.18 -20.88
N MET A 58 2.90 -13.38 -19.98
CA MET A 58 3.64 -12.56 -19.02
C MET A 58 4.55 -13.41 -18.13
N VAL A 59 4.06 -14.53 -17.61
CA VAL A 59 4.85 -15.48 -16.80
C VAL A 59 5.94 -16.15 -17.60
N ALA A 60 5.63 -16.56 -18.86
CA ALA A 60 6.60 -17.25 -19.73
C ALA A 60 7.80 -16.37 -20.07
N GLU A 61 7.61 -15.05 -20.21
CA GLU A 61 8.63 -14.11 -20.65
C GLU A 61 9.35 -13.38 -19.51
N SER A 62 8.93 -13.55 -18.24
CA SER A 62 9.53 -12.86 -17.12
C SER A 62 10.56 -13.70 -16.35
N ASP A 63 11.56 -13.03 -15.78
CA ASP A 63 12.53 -13.59 -14.84
C ASP A 63 12.10 -13.36 -13.38
N LEU A 64 11.20 -12.39 -13.14
CA LEU A 64 10.67 -12.04 -11.83
C LEU A 64 9.26 -11.45 -12.00
N VAL A 65 8.32 -11.90 -11.20
CA VAL A 65 6.95 -11.34 -11.15
C VAL A 65 6.78 -10.52 -9.88
N LEU A 66 6.47 -9.24 -10.01
CA LEU A 66 6.19 -8.32 -8.90
C LEU A 66 4.68 -8.08 -8.76
N SER A 67 4.12 -8.42 -7.62
CA SER A 67 2.75 -8.09 -7.21
C SER A 67 2.76 -6.80 -6.37
N ILE A 68 2.23 -5.70 -6.92
CA ILE A 68 2.11 -4.41 -6.22
C ILE A 68 0.65 -3.95 -6.35
N LEU A 69 -0.21 -4.50 -5.52
CA LEU A 69 -1.67 -4.42 -5.59
C LEU A 69 -2.28 -4.00 -4.25
N PRO A 70 -3.59 -3.68 -4.20
CA PRO A 70 -4.32 -3.61 -2.94
C PRO A 70 -4.34 -4.97 -2.24
N PRO A 71 -4.30 -5.00 -0.87
CA PRO A 71 -4.18 -6.24 -0.08
C PRO A 71 -5.27 -7.27 -0.39
N GLU A 72 -6.51 -6.83 -0.58
CA GLU A 72 -7.66 -7.69 -0.88
C GLU A 72 -7.50 -8.50 -2.18
N SER A 73 -6.65 -8.06 -3.09
CA SER A 73 -6.40 -8.74 -4.35
C SER A 73 -5.27 -9.78 -4.28
N ALA A 74 -4.47 -9.81 -3.22
CA ALA A 74 -3.23 -10.58 -3.14
C ALA A 74 -3.46 -12.08 -3.38
N ARG A 75 -4.38 -12.70 -2.63
CA ARG A 75 -4.66 -14.16 -2.71
C ARG A 75 -5.21 -14.57 -4.09
N ALA A 76 -6.18 -13.81 -4.60
CA ALA A 76 -6.78 -14.11 -5.90
C ALA A 76 -5.77 -13.98 -7.04
N THR A 77 -4.92 -12.95 -6.97
CA THR A 77 -3.86 -12.72 -7.95
C THR A 77 -2.78 -13.82 -7.89
N ALA A 78 -2.33 -14.21 -6.70
CA ALA A 78 -1.38 -15.32 -6.54
C ALA A 78 -1.91 -16.62 -7.15
N ARG A 79 -3.18 -16.95 -6.91
CA ARG A 79 -3.83 -18.12 -7.52
C ARG A 79 -3.88 -18.03 -9.04
N ALA A 80 -4.21 -16.87 -9.61
CA ALA A 80 -4.22 -16.68 -11.05
C ALA A 80 -2.81 -16.83 -11.65
N VAL A 81 -1.78 -16.27 -11.01
CA VAL A 81 -0.38 -16.42 -11.44
C VAL A 81 0.09 -17.87 -11.32
N ALA A 82 -0.24 -18.57 -10.24
CA ALA A 82 0.09 -19.99 -10.08
C ALA A 82 -0.53 -20.85 -11.21
N ASN A 83 -1.77 -20.57 -11.60
CA ASN A 83 -2.40 -21.25 -12.73
C ASN A 83 -1.69 -20.93 -14.06
N ALA A 84 -1.32 -19.65 -14.26
CA ALA A 84 -0.55 -19.24 -15.44
C ALA A 84 0.85 -19.90 -15.48
N MET A 85 1.52 -20.05 -14.32
CA MET A 85 2.79 -20.79 -14.22
C MET A 85 2.65 -22.25 -14.68
N ILE A 86 1.58 -22.93 -14.25
CA ILE A 86 1.29 -24.31 -14.65
C ILE A 86 1.04 -24.38 -16.16
N ALA A 87 0.21 -23.48 -16.70
CA ALA A 87 -0.12 -23.46 -18.12
C ALA A 87 1.08 -23.13 -19.02
N ALA A 88 1.89 -22.16 -18.62
CA ALA A 88 3.11 -21.74 -19.32
C ALA A 88 4.29 -22.71 -19.13
N LYS A 89 4.20 -23.65 -18.19
CA LYS A 89 5.31 -24.54 -17.78
C LYS A 89 6.58 -23.76 -17.41
N ARG A 90 6.41 -22.61 -16.77
CA ARG A 90 7.45 -21.68 -16.33
C ARG A 90 7.11 -21.16 -14.94
N THR A 91 8.07 -21.12 -14.06
CA THR A 91 7.89 -20.73 -12.65
C THR A 91 8.89 -19.65 -12.25
N PRO A 92 8.81 -18.43 -12.84
CA PRO A 92 9.65 -17.34 -12.37
C PRO A 92 9.36 -17.05 -10.89
N PRO A 93 10.34 -16.60 -10.09
CA PRO A 93 10.10 -16.14 -8.73
C PRO A 93 8.97 -15.11 -8.67
N PHE A 94 8.06 -15.31 -7.72
CA PHE A 94 6.94 -14.39 -7.47
C PHE A 94 7.20 -13.61 -6.19
N ALA A 95 7.25 -12.29 -6.29
CA ALA A 95 7.44 -11.41 -5.15
C ALA A 95 6.15 -10.65 -4.86
N ASP A 96 5.55 -10.90 -3.70
CA ASP A 96 4.42 -10.12 -3.19
C ASP A 96 4.94 -8.91 -2.41
N MET A 97 4.64 -7.72 -2.91
CA MET A 97 5.01 -6.43 -2.29
C MET A 97 3.81 -5.71 -1.69
N ASN A 98 2.70 -6.43 -1.48
CA ASN A 98 1.45 -5.86 -1.01
C ASN A 98 1.51 -5.57 0.50
N ALA A 99 0.55 -4.78 0.98
CA ALA A 99 0.44 -4.49 2.41
C ALA A 99 -0.42 -5.56 3.10
N ILE A 100 0.11 -6.77 3.23
CA ILE A 100 -0.55 -7.95 3.79
C ILE A 100 0.12 -8.42 5.08
N SER A 101 -0.63 -9.13 5.92
CA SER A 101 -0.13 -9.74 7.16
C SER A 101 0.85 -10.89 6.86
N PRO A 102 1.73 -11.25 7.81
CA PRO A 102 2.60 -12.42 7.69
C PRO A 102 1.82 -13.72 7.41
N GLU A 103 0.62 -13.84 7.95
CA GLU A 103 -0.25 -15.02 7.71
C GLU A 103 -0.77 -15.04 6.28
N THR A 104 -1.25 -13.89 5.79
CA THR A 104 -1.66 -13.75 4.39
C THR A 104 -0.48 -14.01 3.44
N ALA A 105 0.72 -13.53 3.76
CA ALA A 105 1.93 -13.80 2.98
C ALA A 105 2.24 -15.31 2.88
N ARG A 106 2.13 -16.07 3.99
CA ARG A 106 2.29 -17.52 3.98
C ARG A 106 1.22 -18.22 3.14
N THR A 107 -0.02 -17.73 3.17
CA THR A 107 -1.12 -18.25 2.33
C THR A 107 -0.83 -18.02 0.84
N VAL A 108 -0.36 -16.82 0.47
CA VAL A 108 0.06 -16.48 -0.89
C VAL A 108 1.23 -17.36 -1.33
N ALA A 109 2.22 -17.56 -0.45
CA ALA A 109 3.36 -18.45 -0.71
C ALA A 109 2.92 -19.89 -1.02
N ALA A 110 1.94 -20.41 -0.27
CA ALA A 110 1.41 -21.76 -0.52
C ALA A 110 0.73 -21.88 -1.89
N GLU A 111 0.00 -20.85 -2.35
CA GLU A 111 -0.58 -20.85 -3.69
C GLU A 111 0.50 -20.88 -4.79
N ILE A 112 1.58 -20.14 -4.65
CA ILE A 112 2.71 -20.16 -5.61
C ILE A 112 3.46 -21.49 -5.57
N ALA A 113 3.70 -22.03 -4.37
CA ALA A 113 4.37 -23.32 -4.20
C ALA A 113 3.60 -24.48 -4.85
N ARG A 114 2.26 -24.42 -4.88
CA ARG A 114 1.40 -25.40 -5.57
C ARG A 114 1.76 -25.51 -7.07
N ALA A 115 2.22 -24.43 -7.69
CA ALA A 115 2.68 -24.40 -9.07
C ALA A 115 4.18 -24.75 -9.23
N GLY A 116 4.88 -25.07 -8.14
CA GLY A 116 6.32 -25.28 -8.13
C GLY A 116 7.14 -23.96 -8.22
N GLY A 117 6.49 -22.81 -8.03
CA GLY A 117 7.14 -21.51 -8.01
C GLY A 117 7.77 -21.16 -6.66
N SER A 118 8.81 -20.33 -6.70
CA SER A 118 9.39 -19.74 -5.49
C SER A 118 8.71 -18.43 -5.12
N PHE A 119 8.67 -18.14 -3.81
CA PHE A 119 7.99 -16.96 -3.27
C PHE A 119 8.96 -16.06 -2.51
N ILE A 120 8.85 -14.77 -2.76
CA ILE A 120 9.57 -13.72 -2.02
C ILE A 120 8.51 -12.84 -1.34
N ASP A 121 8.55 -12.82 -0.01
CA ASP A 121 7.74 -11.94 0.82
C ASP A 121 8.31 -10.53 0.78
N GLY A 122 7.47 -9.52 0.64
CA GLY A 122 7.91 -8.16 0.54
C GLY A 122 6.97 -7.13 1.15
N GLY A 123 7.53 -5.95 1.41
CA GLY A 123 6.78 -4.79 1.87
C GLY A 123 7.46 -3.50 1.46
N ILE A 124 6.69 -2.58 0.87
CA ILE A 124 7.20 -1.29 0.43
C ILE A 124 6.92 -0.22 1.50
N ILE A 125 7.97 0.48 1.94
CA ILE A 125 7.87 1.64 2.84
C ILE A 125 8.45 2.87 2.16
N GLY A 126 7.64 3.91 2.01
CA GLY A 126 8.00 5.18 1.38
C GLY A 126 7.09 5.57 0.23
N SER A 127 7.38 6.72 -0.37
CA SER A 127 6.68 7.23 -1.55
C SER A 127 7.19 6.57 -2.84
N PRO A 128 6.39 6.57 -3.91
CA PRO A 128 6.84 6.09 -5.21
C PRO A 128 8.14 6.77 -5.67
N PRO A 129 8.97 6.09 -6.48
CA PRO A 129 10.12 6.73 -7.13
C PRO A 129 9.73 8.03 -7.85
N GLY A 130 10.55 9.07 -7.75
CA GLY A 130 10.26 10.38 -8.35
C GLY A 130 9.16 11.18 -7.63
N SER A 131 8.82 10.81 -6.40
CA SER A 131 7.82 11.55 -5.60
C SER A 131 8.29 12.97 -5.28
N THR A 132 7.39 13.93 -5.46
CA THR A 132 7.58 15.34 -5.07
C THR A 132 7.00 15.66 -3.69
N VAL A 133 6.55 14.64 -2.93
CA VAL A 133 5.99 14.85 -1.60
C VAL A 133 7.05 15.39 -0.65
N PRO A 134 6.83 16.53 0.02
CA PRO A 134 7.77 17.09 0.99
C PRO A 134 8.23 16.06 2.03
N GLY A 135 9.55 16.00 2.29
CA GLY A 135 10.17 15.03 3.18
C GLY A 135 10.49 13.67 2.55
N ASN A 136 9.97 13.39 1.33
CA ASN A 136 10.24 12.17 0.56
C ASN A 136 10.87 12.45 -0.82
N VAL A 137 11.18 13.71 -1.12
CA VAL A 137 11.91 14.07 -2.32
C VAL A 137 13.29 13.40 -2.26
N ASP A 138 13.69 12.78 -3.36
CA ASP A 138 14.97 12.07 -3.52
C ASP A 138 15.19 10.86 -2.57
N LYS A 139 14.18 10.46 -1.80
CA LYS A 139 14.25 9.23 -0.99
C LYS A 139 13.62 8.06 -1.74
N PRO A 140 14.40 7.08 -2.16
CA PRO A 140 13.85 5.90 -2.81
C PRO A 140 12.95 5.12 -1.82
N PRO A 141 11.84 4.50 -2.29
CA PRO A 141 11.10 3.56 -1.47
C PRO A 141 11.99 2.40 -1.04
N ARG A 142 11.84 1.98 0.22
CA ARG A 142 12.55 0.81 0.76
C ARG A 142 11.70 -0.42 0.56
N PHE A 143 12.28 -1.39 -0.13
CA PHE A 143 11.74 -2.71 -0.36
C PHE A 143 12.32 -3.64 0.69
N TYR A 144 11.56 -3.96 1.72
CA TYR A 144 11.88 -5.01 2.66
C TYR A 144 11.52 -6.34 2.01
N VAL A 145 12.45 -7.31 1.99
CA VAL A 145 12.24 -8.59 1.34
C VAL A 145 12.73 -9.74 2.22
N SER A 146 12.00 -10.85 2.22
CA SER A 146 12.38 -12.10 2.90
C SER A 146 11.97 -13.33 2.08
N GLY A 147 12.59 -14.46 2.36
CA GLY A 147 12.46 -15.70 1.59
C GLY A 147 13.80 -16.18 1.05
N ALA A 148 13.87 -17.46 0.67
CA ALA A 148 15.12 -18.08 0.20
C ALA A 148 15.72 -17.38 -1.02
N ASP A 149 14.87 -16.86 -1.91
CA ASP A 149 15.27 -16.19 -3.14
C ASP A 149 15.31 -14.64 -3.02
N ALA A 150 15.18 -14.09 -1.81
CA ALA A 150 15.23 -12.64 -1.57
C ALA A 150 16.50 -11.96 -2.08
N LYS A 151 17.61 -12.72 -2.21
CA LYS A 151 18.89 -12.26 -2.79
C LYS A 151 18.77 -11.77 -4.24
N LEU A 152 17.73 -12.20 -4.98
CA LEU A 152 17.50 -11.72 -6.35
C LEU A 152 17.24 -10.21 -6.40
N PHE A 153 16.75 -9.64 -5.30
CA PHE A 153 16.52 -8.20 -5.19
C PHE A 153 17.80 -7.38 -5.05
N ASP A 154 18.94 -7.98 -4.72
CA ASP A 154 20.22 -7.25 -4.60
C ASP A 154 20.61 -6.61 -5.93
N GLU A 155 20.24 -7.23 -7.07
CA GLU A 155 20.48 -6.66 -8.41
C GLU A 155 19.64 -5.39 -8.68
N LEU A 156 18.54 -5.19 -7.94
CA LEU A 156 17.62 -4.06 -8.09
C LEU A 156 17.96 -2.90 -7.14
N ASP A 157 18.88 -3.09 -6.20
CA ASP A 157 19.27 -2.03 -5.26
C ASP A 157 19.89 -0.84 -5.98
N GLY A 158 19.51 0.36 -5.56
CA GLY A 158 19.96 1.60 -6.20
C GLY A 158 19.32 1.89 -7.57
N LYS A 159 18.40 1.05 -8.07
CA LYS A 159 17.69 1.23 -9.35
C LYS A 159 16.37 2.01 -9.17
N GLY A 160 16.42 3.11 -8.42
CA GLY A 160 15.24 3.90 -8.02
C GLY A 160 14.48 3.31 -6.82
N ILE A 161 14.94 2.21 -6.28
CA ILE A 161 14.45 1.55 -5.06
C ILE A 161 15.64 1.19 -4.17
N ALA A 162 15.40 1.07 -2.85
CA ALA A 162 16.43 0.63 -1.90
C ALA A 162 16.02 -0.69 -1.27
N ILE A 163 16.89 -1.69 -1.31
CA ILE A 163 16.60 -3.05 -0.84
C ILE A 163 17.03 -3.22 0.62
N ARG A 164 16.22 -3.93 1.38
CA ARG A 164 16.46 -4.30 2.79
C ARG A 164 16.06 -5.76 3.00
N ARG A 165 17.05 -6.67 3.00
CA ARG A 165 16.79 -8.09 3.26
C ARG A 165 16.51 -8.34 4.74
N CYS A 166 15.48 -9.15 5.01
CA CYS A 166 15.01 -9.49 6.37
C CYS A 166 15.21 -10.96 6.73
N GLY A 167 16.07 -11.67 5.99
CA GLY A 167 16.33 -13.10 6.19
C GLY A 167 15.47 -13.99 5.29
N GLU A 168 15.47 -15.29 5.56
CA GLU A 168 14.87 -16.30 4.68
C GLU A 168 13.43 -16.67 5.07
N GLU A 169 12.99 -16.32 6.27
CA GLU A 169 11.65 -16.67 6.75
C GLU A 169 10.58 -15.79 6.09
N ILE A 170 9.59 -16.42 5.44
CA ILE A 170 8.43 -15.76 4.85
C ILE A 170 7.57 -15.13 5.95
N GLY A 171 7.16 -13.89 5.75
CA GLY A 171 6.37 -13.10 6.69
C GLY A 171 7.19 -12.04 7.44
N ARG A 172 8.53 -12.09 7.41
CA ARG A 172 9.35 -11.09 8.10
C ARG A 172 9.28 -9.70 7.45
N ALA A 173 9.30 -9.63 6.13
CA ALA A 173 9.16 -8.38 5.41
C ALA A 173 7.75 -7.78 5.57
N SER A 174 6.72 -8.62 5.46
CA SER A 174 5.34 -8.25 5.76
C SER A 174 5.18 -7.76 7.20
N ALA A 175 5.80 -8.43 8.19
CA ALA A 175 5.75 -8.02 9.60
C ALA A 175 6.27 -6.59 9.80
N ILE A 176 7.45 -6.26 9.25
CA ILE A 176 8.02 -4.90 9.33
C ILE A 176 7.06 -3.90 8.70
N LYS A 177 6.53 -4.22 7.52
CA LYS A 177 5.57 -3.34 6.82
C LYS A 177 4.32 -3.11 7.64
N MET A 178 3.73 -4.15 8.23
CA MET A 178 2.48 -4.05 9.00
C MET A 178 2.68 -3.28 10.29
N VAL A 179 3.73 -3.56 11.05
CA VAL A 179 4.01 -2.83 12.30
C VAL A 179 4.29 -1.35 12.03
N TYR A 180 5.11 -1.04 11.03
CA TYR A 180 5.38 0.33 10.62
C TYR A 180 4.10 1.07 10.17
N ALA A 181 3.28 0.42 9.34
CA ALA A 181 2.03 0.99 8.85
C ALA A 181 1.01 1.19 9.97
N GLY A 182 0.98 0.27 10.93
CA GLY A 182 0.15 0.37 12.14
C GLY A 182 0.40 1.64 12.92
N VAL A 183 1.66 1.99 13.13
CA VAL A 183 2.02 3.25 13.80
C VAL A 183 1.66 4.46 12.94
N THR A 184 2.12 4.50 11.69
CA THR A 184 1.98 5.72 10.86
C THR A 184 0.53 6.04 10.50
N LYS A 185 -0.30 5.03 10.23
CA LYS A 185 -1.73 5.22 9.99
C LYS A 185 -2.51 5.39 11.29
N GLY A 186 -2.18 4.60 12.32
CA GLY A 186 -2.81 4.68 13.63
C GLY A 186 -2.71 6.06 14.26
N VAL A 187 -1.54 6.70 14.21
CA VAL A 187 -1.36 8.06 14.73
C VAL A 187 -2.23 9.06 13.96
N ASN A 188 -2.25 9.00 12.63
CA ASN A 188 -3.07 9.90 11.83
C ASN A 188 -4.57 9.74 12.10
N THR A 189 -5.04 8.50 12.26
CA THR A 189 -6.45 8.24 12.57
C THR A 189 -6.82 8.61 14.00
N LEU A 190 -5.90 8.42 14.97
CA LEU A 190 -6.11 8.89 16.34
C LEU A 190 -6.24 10.41 16.41
N HIS A 191 -5.37 11.14 15.72
CA HIS A 191 -5.47 12.59 15.60
C HIS A 191 -6.80 13.01 14.97
N THR A 192 -7.21 12.35 13.89
CA THR A 192 -8.49 12.62 13.21
C THR A 192 -9.66 12.37 14.14
N ALA A 193 -9.68 11.23 14.85
CA ALA A 193 -10.75 10.89 15.79
C ALA A 193 -10.86 11.90 16.94
N ALA A 194 -9.73 12.33 17.51
CA ALA A 194 -9.72 13.33 18.58
C ALA A 194 -10.29 14.68 18.12
N LEU A 195 -9.89 15.16 16.94
CA LEU A 195 -10.39 16.43 16.41
C LEU A 195 -11.87 16.35 16.01
N VAL A 196 -12.31 15.23 15.43
CA VAL A 196 -13.74 15.01 15.11
C VAL A 196 -14.58 14.96 16.38
N ALA A 197 -14.10 14.27 17.42
CA ALA A 197 -14.81 14.24 18.71
C ALA A 197 -14.89 15.61 19.36
N ALA A 198 -13.81 16.40 19.35
CA ALA A 198 -13.80 17.74 19.89
C ALA A 198 -14.77 18.69 19.13
N GLU A 199 -14.84 18.55 17.81
CA GLU A 199 -15.81 19.30 17.00
C GLU A 199 -17.25 18.94 17.38
N ALA A 200 -17.56 17.66 17.50
CA ALA A 200 -18.88 17.18 17.91
C ALA A 200 -19.26 17.60 19.34
N LEU A 201 -18.28 17.77 20.23
CA LEU A 201 -18.47 18.25 21.62
C LEU A 201 -18.49 19.78 21.72
N GLY A 202 -18.26 20.52 20.64
CA GLY A 202 -18.23 21.99 20.63
C GLY A 202 -16.97 22.62 21.25
N VAL A 203 -15.87 21.84 21.41
CA VAL A 203 -14.59 22.28 21.99
C VAL A 203 -13.44 22.22 20.99
N GLY A 204 -13.76 22.21 19.70
CA GLY A 204 -12.76 22.03 18.63
C GLY A 204 -11.77 23.19 18.56
N THR A 205 -12.19 24.43 18.83
CA THR A 205 -11.32 25.61 18.83
C THR A 205 -10.31 25.55 19.97
N GLU A 206 -10.77 25.24 21.17
CA GLU A 206 -9.96 25.14 22.37
C GLU A 206 -8.92 24.03 22.26
N LEU A 207 -9.31 22.85 21.75
CA LEU A 207 -8.38 21.74 21.54
C LEU A 207 -7.29 22.10 20.52
N ARG A 208 -7.65 22.77 19.41
CA ARG A 208 -6.65 23.21 18.42
C ARG A 208 -5.68 24.23 19.02
N ALA A 209 -6.16 25.15 19.83
CA ALA A 209 -5.31 26.12 20.53
C ALA A 209 -4.36 25.41 21.50
N GLU A 210 -4.85 24.41 22.25
CA GLU A 210 -4.01 23.63 23.15
C GLU A 210 -2.94 22.83 22.40
N PHE A 211 -3.30 22.18 21.28
CA PHE A 211 -2.32 21.49 20.45
C PHE A 211 -1.24 22.44 19.86
N ALA A 212 -1.66 23.64 19.45
CA ALA A 212 -0.72 24.64 18.93
C ALA A 212 0.28 25.07 20.01
N TYR A 213 -0.13 25.15 21.26
CA TYR A 213 0.69 25.54 22.39
C TYR A 213 1.57 24.39 22.90
N SER A 214 0.95 23.24 23.24
CA SER A 214 1.66 22.16 23.96
C SER A 214 2.30 21.12 23.03
N GLN A 215 1.81 20.97 21.80
CA GLN A 215 2.28 19.96 20.81
C GLN A 215 2.44 20.53 19.40
N PRO A 216 3.25 21.59 19.19
CA PRO A 216 3.30 22.30 17.91
C PRO A 216 3.76 21.41 16.74
N VAL A 217 4.68 20.48 16.97
CA VAL A 217 5.20 19.60 15.90
C VAL A 217 4.15 18.57 15.43
N PRO A 218 3.51 17.79 16.31
CA PRO A 218 2.36 16.96 15.93
C PRO A 218 1.23 17.76 15.28
N TYR A 219 0.88 18.92 15.82
CA TYR A 219 -0.19 19.75 15.29
C TYR A 219 0.08 20.23 13.86
N LYS A 220 1.30 20.66 13.56
CA LYS A 220 1.69 20.98 12.18
C LYS A 220 1.55 19.78 11.24
N SER A 221 1.85 18.58 11.72
CA SER A 221 1.60 17.35 10.95
C SER A 221 0.11 17.10 10.71
N MET A 222 -0.75 17.31 11.73
CA MET A 222 -2.21 17.20 11.59
C MET A 222 -2.73 18.13 10.50
N GLN A 223 -2.32 19.41 10.51
CA GLN A 223 -2.72 20.42 9.53
C GLN A 223 -2.39 20.03 8.09
N THR A 224 -1.29 19.32 7.87
CA THR A 224 -0.83 18.95 6.52
C THR A 224 -1.31 17.59 6.05
N THR A 225 -1.69 16.71 6.98
CA THR A 225 -1.96 15.30 6.67
C THR A 225 -3.45 14.98 6.66
N ILE A 226 -4.21 15.46 7.66
CA ILE A 226 -5.60 15.01 7.89
C ILE A 226 -6.53 15.36 6.72
N SER A 227 -6.39 16.55 6.14
CA SER A 227 -7.18 16.97 4.97
C SER A 227 -6.95 16.12 3.71
N ARG A 228 -5.86 15.36 3.67
CA ARG A 228 -5.46 14.53 2.53
C ARG A 228 -5.79 13.06 2.70
N LEU A 229 -6.22 12.63 3.90
CA LEU A 229 -6.50 11.22 4.18
C LEU A 229 -7.63 10.63 3.32
N PRO A 230 -8.70 11.36 2.95
CA PRO A 230 -9.77 10.79 2.13
C PRO A 230 -9.27 10.18 0.82
N ALA A 231 -8.29 10.80 0.17
CA ALA A 231 -7.72 10.32 -1.10
C ALA A 231 -7.10 8.91 -1.03
N ASP A 232 -6.83 8.41 0.16
CA ASP A 232 -6.26 7.08 0.39
C ASP A 232 -7.17 6.18 1.25
N ALA A 233 -8.23 6.73 1.85
CA ALA A 233 -9.03 6.08 2.88
C ALA A 233 -9.61 4.74 2.41
N GLY A 234 -10.21 4.70 1.22
CA GLY A 234 -10.85 3.50 0.69
C GLY A 234 -9.92 2.29 0.65
N ARG A 235 -8.69 2.48 0.14
CA ARG A 235 -7.71 1.39 0.04
C ARG A 235 -7.07 1.02 1.39
N TRP A 236 -7.08 1.92 2.38
CA TRP A 236 -6.49 1.66 3.69
C TRP A 236 -7.42 0.89 4.63
N ILE A 237 -8.72 0.81 4.34
CA ILE A 237 -9.68 0.01 5.12
C ILE A 237 -9.22 -1.46 5.21
N ALA A 238 -8.97 -2.10 4.08
CA ALA A 238 -8.47 -3.48 4.04
C ALA A 238 -7.05 -3.61 4.64
N GLU A 239 -6.17 -2.62 4.44
CA GLU A 239 -4.84 -2.64 5.03
C GLU A 239 -4.89 -2.60 6.57
N MET A 240 -5.86 -1.88 7.17
CA MET A 240 -6.03 -1.88 8.63
C MET A 240 -6.48 -3.24 9.18
N GLU A 241 -7.21 -4.03 8.42
CA GLU A 241 -7.55 -5.41 8.79
C GLU A 241 -6.32 -6.31 8.83
N GLU A 242 -5.47 -6.24 7.81
CA GLU A 242 -4.20 -6.99 7.76
C GLU A 242 -3.25 -6.58 8.91
N ILE A 243 -3.23 -5.29 9.26
CA ILE A 243 -2.48 -4.80 10.42
C ILE A 243 -3.07 -5.36 11.72
N ALA A 244 -4.39 -5.29 11.89
CA ALA A 244 -5.07 -5.81 13.09
C ALA A 244 -4.79 -7.30 13.28
N GLN A 245 -4.87 -8.12 12.22
CA GLN A 245 -4.53 -9.53 12.24
C GLN A 245 -3.06 -9.76 12.66
N THR A 246 -2.13 -8.94 12.13
CA THR A 246 -0.71 -9.04 12.48
C THR A 246 -0.48 -8.84 13.98
N PHE A 247 -1.13 -7.85 14.59
CA PHE A 247 -1.00 -7.57 16.02
C PHE A 247 -1.66 -8.67 16.86
N ALA A 248 -2.86 -9.10 16.47
CA ALA A 248 -3.57 -10.18 17.16
C ALA A 248 -2.78 -11.49 17.18
N ALA A 249 -2.11 -11.82 16.07
CA ALA A 249 -1.32 -13.05 15.93
C ALA A 249 -0.16 -13.17 16.94
N VAL A 250 0.29 -12.03 17.50
CA VAL A 250 1.33 -11.99 18.55
C VAL A 250 0.82 -11.59 19.93
N GLY A 251 -0.51 -11.63 20.13
CA GLY A 251 -1.15 -11.33 21.42
C GLY A 251 -1.25 -9.84 21.78
N VAL A 252 -0.91 -8.94 20.83
CA VAL A 252 -1.09 -7.49 21.01
C VAL A 252 -2.50 -7.10 20.57
N THR A 253 -3.17 -6.23 21.34
CA THR A 253 -4.54 -5.82 21.04
C THR A 253 -4.70 -5.26 19.62
N PRO A 254 -5.62 -5.78 18.81
CA PRO A 254 -5.91 -5.25 17.47
C PRO A 254 -6.84 -4.01 17.48
N GLN A 255 -7.37 -3.62 18.64
CA GLN A 255 -8.46 -2.63 18.75
C GLN A 255 -8.08 -1.25 18.23
N PHE A 256 -6.82 -0.82 18.40
CA PHE A 256 -6.32 0.42 17.84
C PHE A 256 -6.47 0.47 16.31
N HIS A 257 -6.28 -0.67 15.66
CA HIS A 257 -6.32 -0.77 14.19
C HIS A 257 -7.76 -0.93 13.68
N TYR A 258 -8.64 -1.58 14.42
CA TYR A 258 -10.07 -1.55 14.14
C TYR A 258 -10.67 -0.15 14.33
N GLY A 259 -10.24 0.59 15.37
CA GLY A 259 -10.58 2.01 15.52
C GLY A 259 -10.08 2.85 14.35
N ALA A 260 -8.85 2.60 13.88
CA ALA A 260 -8.31 3.27 12.71
C ALA A 260 -9.08 2.92 11.43
N LYS A 261 -9.47 1.66 11.23
CA LYS A 261 -10.36 1.24 10.15
C LYS A 261 -11.67 2.03 10.15
N TRP A 262 -12.31 2.14 11.31
CA TRP A 262 -13.54 2.92 11.45
C TRP A 262 -13.36 4.37 11.00
N VAL A 263 -12.22 5.01 11.32
CA VAL A 263 -11.94 6.39 10.84
C VAL A 263 -11.85 6.42 9.32
N PHE A 264 -11.15 5.48 8.66
CA PHE A 264 -11.10 5.44 7.21
C PHE A 264 -12.47 5.17 6.58
N GLU A 265 -13.30 4.33 7.19
CA GLU A 265 -14.69 4.13 6.78
C GLU A 265 -15.52 5.41 6.92
N LEU A 266 -15.31 6.21 7.99
CA LEU A 266 -15.92 7.53 8.13
C LEU A 266 -15.51 8.43 6.97
N LEU A 267 -14.22 8.55 6.67
CA LEU A 267 -13.72 9.39 5.59
C LEU A 267 -14.28 8.96 4.22
N ASN A 268 -14.46 7.65 4.02
CA ASN A 268 -15.01 7.08 2.79
C ASN A 268 -16.53 7.27 2.65
N ARG A 269 -17.21 7.89 3.65
CA ARG A 269 -18.62 8.31 3.59
C ARG A 269 -18.79 9.80 3.38
N THR A 270 -17.70 10.56 3.38
CA THR A 270 -17.74 12.01 3.17
C THR A 270 -17.84 12.36 1.68
N PRO A 271 -18.18 13.60 1.31
CA PRO A 271 -18.13 14.07 -0.08
C PRO A 271 -16.73 13.95 -0.74
N TYR A 272 -15.71 13.66 0.06
CA TYR A 272 -14.32 13.51 -0.40
C TYR A 272 -13.94 12.07 -0.75
N ALA A 273 -14.88 11.12 -0.70
CA ALA A 273 -14.62 9.67 -0.89
C ALA A 273 -14.02 9.32 -2.27
N ASP A 274 -14.38 10.08 -3.30
CA ASP A 274 -13.91 9.85 -4.66
C ASP A 274 -12.63 10.63 -5.03
N GLU A 275 -12.07 11.39 -4.07
CA GLU A 275 -10.81 12.08 -4.29
C GLU A 275 -9.66 11.08 -4.45
N THR A 276 -8.73 11.46 -5.32
CA THR A 276 -7.43 10.80 -5.47
C THR A 276 -6.32 11.78 -5.11
N ARG A 277 -5.08 11.31 -5.00
CA ARG A 277 -3.93 12.20 -4.81
C ARG A 277 -3.74 13.21 -5.94
N GLU A 278 -4.31 12.96 -7.11
CA GLU A 278 -4.27 13.84 -8.28
C GLU A 278 -5.42 14.85 -8.27
N THR A 279 -6.60 14.47 -7.77
CA THR A 279 -7.84 15.28 -7.84
C THR A 279 -8.20 15.98 -6.53
N MET A 280 -7.60 15.60 -5.40
CA MET A 280 -7.90 16.19 -4.08
C MET A 280 -7.67 17.70 -4.06
N ASP A 281 -8.55 18.43 -3.38
CA ASP A 281 -8.35 19.84 -3.10
C ASP A 281 -7.21 20.03 -2.08
N ARG A 282 -6.09 20.59 -2.56
CA ARG A 282 -4.88 20.84 -1.75
C ARG A 282 -4.98 22.11 -0.91
N THR A 283 -6.00 22.93 -1.14
CA THR A 283 -6.23 24.19 -0.40
C THR A 283 -7.14 23.99 0.80
N ARG A 284 -7.82 22.83 0.89
CA ARG A 284 -8.74 22.49 1.98
C ARG A 284 -8.00 22.47 3.31
N THR A 285 -8.51 23.26 4.27
CA THR A 285 -7.91 23.39 5.61
C THR A 285 -8.27 22.21 6.52
N LEU A 286 -7.55 22.11 7.64
CA LEU A 286 -7.86 21.14 8.69
C LEU A 286 -9.29 21.36 9.23
N GLU A 287 -9.67 22.61 9.52
CA GLU A 287 -10.96 22.99 10.08
C GLU A 287 -12.10 22.59 9.14
N GLN A 288 -12.01 22.91 7.86
CA GLN A 288 -13.00 22.52 6.85
C GLN A 288 -13.15 21.00 6.78
N SER A 289 -12.04 20.28 6.84
CA SER A 289 -12.05 18.81 6.81
C SER A 289 -12.75 18.24 8.04
N ILE A 290 -12.37 18.69 9.24
CA ILE A 290 -12.93 18.19 10.50
C ILE A 290 -14.42 18.51 10.64
N ALA A 291 -14.86 19.72 10.26
CA ALA A 291 -16.27 20.07 10.25
C ALA A 291 -17.08 19.12 9.35
N THR A 292 -16.56 18.83 8.14
CA THR A 292 -17.21 17.88 7.24
C THR A 292 -17.22 16.45 7.83
N TYR A 293 -16.10 15.99 8.40
CA TYR A 293 -16.04 14.63 8.96
C TYR A 293 -17.01 14.47 10.14
N ALA A 294 -17.11 15.47 11.02
CA ALA A 294 -18.03 15.45 12.16
C ALA A 294 -19.50 15.33 11.73
N GLN A 295 -19.90 15.98 10.64
CA GLN A 295 -21.27 15.87 10.08
C GLN A 295 -21.60 14.46 9.57
N HIS A 296 -20.57 13.64 9.24
CA HIS A 296 -20.76 12.29 8.70
C HIS A 296 -20.56 11.19 9.75
N VAL A 297 -20.32 11.54 11.01
CA VAL A 297 -20.39 10.60 12.12
C VAL A 297 -21.85 10.15 12.27
N LYS A 298 -22.10 8.84 12.08
CA LYS A 298 -23.42 8.28 12.42
C LYS A 298 -23.57 8.35 13.92
N THR A 299 -24.35 9.31 14.42
CA THR A 299 -24.86 9.26 15.78
C THR A 299 -25.65 7.95 15.93
N LYS A 300 -25.37 7.15 16.95
CA LYS A 300 -26.36 6.14 17.39
C LYS A 300 -27.63 6.92 17.67
N GLN A 301 -28.65 6.78 16.81
CA GLN A 301 -29.99 7.04 17.26
C GLN A 301 -30.18 6.15 18.49
N ALA A 302 -30.49 6.75 19.60
CA ALA A 302 -30.84 6.04 20.82
C ALA A 302 -31.87 4.99 20.40
N ALA A 303 -31.52 3.72 20.59
CA ALA A 303 -32.52 2.67 20.58
C ALA A 303 -33.38 2.92 21.82
N GLU A 304 -34.54 3.53 21.61
CA GLU A 304 -35.64 3.51 22.55
C GLU A 304 -36.24 2.10 22.57
#